data_0ba80476a9a92da3a3f7c92a31106943
#
_entry.id   0ba80476a9a92da3a3f7c92a31106943
#
_cell.length_a   1.000
_cell.length_b   1.000
_cell.length_c   1.000
_cell.angle_alpha   90.00
_cell.angle_beta   90.00
_cell.angle_gamma   90.00
#
_symmetry.space_group_name_H-M   'P 1'
#
loop_
_entity.id
_entity.type
_entity.pdbx_description
1 polymer ?
#
loop_
_entity_poly.entity_id
_entity_poly.type
_entity_poly.pdbx_seq_one_letter_code
_entity_poly.pdbx_strand_id
1 'polypeptide(L)'
;MPVPSSPPILAVAIAAWGFWGSLFKSDPLPPADTGETGTAIVERLDHPGLHPSLSQAYGSDPTPLWSDAADRDALAALLAAAPADGIADLGEDLLQVPALVRAAREAERRWKALDEEARDTLADPRPAQLAALDIALTDGLLQFGDALRGRRAQPGELYTHSWFPTVRDSTGSGFDRLVGAIRRSDAAGVEAALDALRPPHAGYLRLRARLAALQTDLAPVPGGSALSAGERSVRVPHVRARLDAFGYLRPDTLSAWEQPDVYLFDDSLAAALGRFEAAHGLVRDSVLDAEATSRLNADLDEVRRQLAINLERWRWLPDDLGERFVWVNLPAFELRVLEREYGDRVGDGYAERVRMPSNIGNAQTPGWTTPVITDSIHTVEFQPAWYVPRSLAEANVFPMARADSLALWRSGFEVYRNGVPVDSRLVPWDSVSVAEFRFVQRPGPGNPLGQVKFLMHNPYAILIHDTNKRYTFDDGAGSSMSSGCVQAGAPDELAEYLLTTVNGWEPGEATRAWRGGPRRGIQLAEPFLSHFTYFTAWVETDGALRLYADPYSYDARLAEALGLDMTADDEPPAGDEPIR
;
A
#
# COMPACT_ATOMS: atom_id res chain seq x y z
N MET A 1 23.10 -23.37 -18.73
CA MET A 1 23.90 -22.71 -17.67
C MET A 1 22.96 -22.50 -16.51
N PRO A 2 23.25 -22.93 -15.29
CA PRO A 2 22.35 -22.74 -14.16
C PRO A 2 22.30 -21.26 -13.77
N VAL A 3 21.08 -20.70 -13.68
CA VAL A 3 20.79 -19.36 -13.19
C VAL A 3 20.98 -19.36 -11.67
N PRO A 4 21.64 -18.36 -11.07
CA PRO A 4 21.85 -18.31 -9.63
C PRO A 4 20.51 -18.21 -8.88
N SER A 5 20.35 -19.07 -7.89
CA SER A 5 19.25 -19.07 -6.94
C SER A 5 19.21 -17.72 -6.19
N SER A 6 18.03 -17.13 -6.04
CA SER A 6 17.80 -15.98 -5.16
C SER A 6 18.39 -16.26 -3.77
N PRO A 7 19.03 -15.28 -3.14
CA PRO A 7 19.52 -15.50 -1.78
C PRO A 7 18.35 -15.79 -0.84
N PRO A 8 18.50 -16.70 0.11
CA PRO A 8 17.46 -17.01 1.08
C PRO A 8 17.12 -15.77 1.89
N ILE A 9 15.88 -15.68 2.35
CA ILE A 9 15.28 -14.58 3.16
C ILE A 9 16.17 -14.19 4.36
N LEU A 10 17.03 -15.09 4.80
CA LEU A 10 18.04 -14.89 5.83
C LEU A 10 19.03 -13.73 5.53
N ALA A 11 19.24 -13.36 4.27
CA ALA A 11 20.18 -12.30 3.90
C ALA A 11 19.63 -10.88 4.13
N VAL A 12 18.30 -10.69 4.17
CA VAL A 12 17.65 -9.40 4.43
C VAL A 12 17.62 -9.09 5.94
N ALA A 13 17.59 -10.13 6.79
CA ALA A 13 17.70 -9.98 8.25
C ALA A 13 19.08 -9.45 8.70
N ILE A 14 20.12 -9.59 7.86
CA ILE A 14 21.51 -9.28 8.24
C ILE A 14 21.77 -7.76 8.38
N ALA A 15 21.03 -6.90 7.70
CA ALA A 15 21.23 -5.44 7.79
C ALA A 15 20.64 -4.82 9.09
N ALA A 16 19.53 -5.38 9.62
CA ALA A 16 19.01 -5.02 10.95
C ALA A 16 19.91 -5.55 12.10
N TRP A 17 20.85 -6.42 11.77
CA TRP A 17 21.73 -7.13 12.72
C TRP A 17 22.79 -6.26 13.41
N GLY A 18 23.05 -5.04 12.97
CA GLY A 18 24.07 -4.20 13.61
C GLY A 18 23.81 -3.93 15.09
N PHE A 19 22.58 -3.63 15.46
CA PHE A 19 22.18 -3.33 16.83
C PHE A 19 21.76 -4.58 17.62
N TRP A 20 20.98 -5.48 17.01
CA TRP A 20 20.47 -6.69 17.66
C TRP A 20 21.49 -7.84 17.66
N GLY A 21 22.32 -7.96 16.62
CA GLY A 21 23.31 -9.03 16.52
C GLY A 21 24.38 -9.02 17.64
N SER A 22 24.62 -7.88 18.29
CA SER A 22 25.50 -7.82 19.47
C SER A 22 24.83 -8.32 20.74
N LEU A 23 23.50 -8.31 20.82
CA LEU A 23 22.73 -8.80 21.98
C LEU A 23 22.68 -10.33 22.05
N PHE A 24 22.73 -11.01 20.89
CA PHE A 24 22.56 -12.48 20.80
C PHE A 24 23.89 -13.25 20.68
N LYS A 25 25.06 -12.58 20.62
CA LYS A 25 26.39 -13.23 20.58
C LYS A 25 26.97 -13.61 21.94
N SER A 26 26.21 -13.48 23.02
CA SER A 26 26.63 -13.86 24.37
C SER A 26 26.03 -15.22 24.78
N ASP A 27 26.53 -15.79 25.87
CA ASP A 27 26.17 -17.11 26.42
C ASP A 27 24.67 -17.45 26.33
N PRO A 28 24.31 -18.71 26.02
CA PRO A 28 22.92 -19.16 25.95
C PRO A 28 22.16 -18.87 27.23
N LEU A 29 20.85 -18.60 27.09
CA LEU A 29 19.95 -18.47 28.24
C LEU A 29 19.82 -19.83 28.93
N PRO A 30 19.59 -19.86 30.26
CA PRO A 30 19.42 -21.10 31.00
C PRO A 30 18.16 -21.85 30.54
N PRO A 31 18.12 -23.20 30.65
CA PRO A 31 16.89 -23.94 30.50
C PRO A 31 15.87 -23.50 31.58
N ALA A 32 14.58 -23.42 31.15
CA ALA A 32 13.50 -23.07 32.08
C ALA A 32 13.21 -24.22 33.05
N ASP A 33 13.07 -23.93 34.35
CA ASP A 33 12.44 -24.84 35.29
C ASP A 33 10.92 -24.80 35.07
N THR A 34 10.32 -25.93 34.70
CA THR A 34 8.92 -26.02 34.33
C THR A 34 7.95 -25.76 35.49
N GLY A 35 8.32 -26.07 36.71
CA GLY A 35 7.45 -25.92 37.90
C GLY A 35 7.32 -24.48 38.37
N GLU A 36 8.42 -23.84 38.74
CA GLU A 36 8.44 -22.48 39.27
C GLU A 36 8.17 -21.43 38.19
N THR A 37 8.70 -21.64 36.99
CA THR A 37 8.43 -20.75 35.82
C THR A 37 6.97 -20.83 35.39
N GLY A 38 6.36 -22.03 35.40
CA GLY A 38 4.94 -22.20 35.10
C GLY A 38 4.04 -21.45 36.08
N THR A 39 4.33 -21.51 37.37
CA THR A 39 3.61 -20.73 38.41
C THR A 39 3.71 -19.22 38.13
N ALA A 40 4.91 -18.73 37.81
CA ALA A 40 5.13 -17.32 37.47
C ALA A 40 4.44 -16.88 36.19
N ILE A 41 4.20 -17.80 35.25
CA ILE A 41 3.40 -17.55 34.03
C ILE A 41 1.94 -17.35 34.41
N VAL A 42 1.34 -18.24 35.21
CA VAL A 42 -0.07 -18.13 35.65
C VAL A 42 -0.37 -16.77 36.27
N GLU A 43 0.50 -16.29 37.14
CA GLU A 43 0.34 -14.99 37.81
C GLU A 43 0.31 -13.80 36.86
N ARG A 44 0.86 -13.93 35.63
CA ARG A 44 0.96 -12.85 34.65
C ARG A 44 -0.06 -12.92 33.54
N LEU A 45 -0.69 -14.07 33.30
CA LEU A 45 -1.64 -14.24 32.16
C LEU A 45 -2.88 -13.34 32.24
N ASP A 46 -3.25 -12.88 33.44
CA ASP A 46 -4.40 -11.99 33.64
C ASP A 46 -4.05 -10.49 33.52
N HIS A 47 -2.83 -10.15 33.09
CA HIS A 47 -2.43 -8.75 32.95
C HIS A 47 -3.21 -8.05 31.82
N PRO A 48 -3.83 -6.88 32.07
CA PRO A 48 -4.50 -6.12 31.04
C PRO A 48 -3.48 -5.62 30.00
N GLY A 49 -3.84 -5.73 28.71
CA GLY A 49 -3.00 -5.32 27.58
C GLY A 49 -2.37 -6.48 26.80
N LEU A 50 -2.42 -7.70 27.32
CA LEU A 50 -1.95 -8.90 26.63
C LEU A 50 -2.94 -9.33 25.52
N HIS A 51 -2.42 -9.99 24.49
CA HIS A 51 -3.23 -10.47 23.37
C HIS A 51 -4.32 -11.45 23.84
N PRO A 52 -5.59 -11.32 23.37
CA PRO A 52 -6.70 -12.16 23.84
C PRO A 52 -6.49 -13.67 23.65
N SER A 53 -5.68 -14.08 22.66
CA SER A 53 -5.37 -15.49 22.39
C SER A 53 -4.23 -16.03 23.25
N LEU A 54 -3.64 -15.25 24.15
CA LEU A 54 -2.50 -15.68 24.96
C LEU A 54 -2.89 -16.86 25.87
N SER A 55 -4.02 -16.77 26.57
CA SER A 55 -4.53 -17.86 27.40
C SER A 55 -4.82 -19.14 26.58
N GLN A 56 -5.24 -18.99 25.32
CA GLN A 56 -5.41 -20.13 24.40
C GLN A 56 -4.06 -20.77 24.05
N ALA A 57 -3.01 -19.98 23.89
CA ALA A 57 -1.67 -20.48 23.58
C ALA A 57 -1.10 -21.36 24.71
N TYR A 58 -1.25 -20.92 25.98
CA TYR A 58 -0.78 -21.68 27.12
C TYR A 58 -1.72 -22.81 27.57
N GLY A 59 -3.01 -22.73 27.29
CA GLY A 59 -3.99 -23.73 27.72
C GLY A 59 -4.31 -23.72 29.21
N SER A 60 -4.79 -24.85 29.75
CA SER A 60 -5.26 -24.98 31.14
C SER A 60 -4.16 -25.32 32.17
N ASP A 61 -2.99 -25.73 31.70
CA ASP A 61 -1.84 -26.09 32.54
C ASP A 61 -0.59 -25.39 31.97
N PRO A 62 -0.39 -24.10 32.32
CA PRO A 62 0.65 -23.27 31.70
C PRO A 62 2.03 -23.76 32.08
N THR A 63 2.78 -24.18 31.11
CA THR A 63 4.22 -24.46 31.20
C THR A 63 4.97 -23.54 30.25
N PRO A 64 6.27 -23.24 30.47
CA PRO A 64 7.05 -22.46 29.55
C PRO A 64 7.00 -23.06 28.15
N LEU A 65 6.59 -22.27 27.16
CA LEU A 65 6.52 -22.68 25.76
C LEU A 65 7.91 -22.71 25.12
N TRP A 66 8.77 -21.79 25.51
CA TRP A 66 10.07 -21.58 24.89
C TRP A 66 11.20 -21.98 25.85
N SER A 67 11.29 -23.27 26.15
CA SER A 67 12.31 -23.82 27.05
C SER A 67 13.70 -23.87 26.42
N ASP A 68 13.82 -24.04 25.10
CA ASP A 68 15.09 -24.03 24.37
C ASP A 68 15.61 -22.60 24.15
N ALA A 69 16.91 -22.40 24.36
CA ALA A 69 17.54 -21.10 24.22
C ALA A 69 17.64 -20.66 22.75
N ALA A 70 17.87 -21.60 21.84
CA ALA A 70 17.97 -21.32 20.42
C ALA A 70 16.61 -20.89 19.85
N ASP A 71 15.51 -21.51 20.30
CA ASP A 71 14.15 -21.12 19.92
C ASP A 71 13.84 -19.71 20.39
N ARG A 72 14.15 -19.37 21.65
CA ARG A 72 13.98 -18.01 22.17
C ARG A 72 14.75 -16.95 21.37
N ASP A 73 16.00 -17.25 21.03
CA ASP A 73 16.84 -16.34 20.24
C ASP A 73 16.28 -16.19 18.79
N ALA A 74 15.81 -17.28 18.18
CA ALA A 74 15.18 -17.24 16.86
C ALA A 74 13.89 -16.44 16.85
N LEU A 75 12.99 -16.65 17.84
CA LEU A 75 11.73 -15.93 17.95
C LEU A 75 11.93 -14.45 18.25
N ALA A 76 12.90 -14.12 19.13
CA ALA A 76 13.26 -12.73 19.37
C ALA A 76 13.80 -12.04 18.10
N ALA A 77 14.55 -12.77 17.25
CA ALA A 77 15.01 -12.26 15.96
C ALA A 77 13.86 -12.05 14.95
N LEU A 78 12.86 -12.94 14.95
CA LEU A 78 11.63 -12.76 14.14
C LEU A 78 10.87 -11.50 14.53
N LEU A 79 10.69 -11.26 15.83
CA LEU A 79 10.04 -10.05 16.35
C LEU A 79 10.86 -8.78 16.03
N ALA A 80 12.18 -8.85 16.15
CA ALA A 80 13.09 -7.76 15.77
C ALA A 80 13.01 -7.39 14.28
N ALA A 81 12.57 -8.31 13.43
CA ALA A 81 12.39 -8.07 12.00
C ALA A 81 11.02 -7.45 11.65
N ALA A 82 10.07 -7.33 12.59
CA ALA A 82 8.74 -6.76 12.36
C ALA A 82 8.76 -5.33 11.75
N PRO A 83 9.71 -4.43 12.09
CA PRO A 83 9.80 -3.13 11.44
C PRO A 83 10.01 -3.19 9.92
N ALA A 84 10.60 -4.28 9.39
CA ALA A 84 10.72 -4.48 7.94
C ALA A 84 9.34 -4.71 7.28
N ASP A 85 8.36 -5.19 8.03
CA ASP A 85 6.97 -5.30 7.61
C ASP A 85 6.17 -4.00 7.87
N GLY A 86 6.82 -2.89 8.26
CA GLY A 86 6.17 -1.63 8.61
C GLY A 86 5.41 -1.69 9.96
N ILE A 87 5.77 -2.63 10.81
CA ILE A 87 5.16 -2.84 12.12
C ILE A 87 6.20 -2.44 13.16
N ALA A 88 6.24 -1.14 13.47
CA ALA A 88 7.23 -0.58 14.39
C ALA A 88 6.83 -0.76 15.86
N ASP A 89 5.53 -0.83 16.13
CA ASP A 89 4.97 -0.96 17.47
C ASP A 89 4.10 -2.24 17.54
N LEU A 90 4.58 -3.20 18.31
CA LEU A 90 3.86 -4.43 18.69
C LEU A 90 3.49 -4.40 20.18
N GLY A 91 3.25 -3.19 20.73
CA GLY A 91 2.97 -2.97 22.13
C GLY A 91 4.23 -2.76 23.00
N GLU A 92 4.00 -2.31 24.24
CA GLU A 92 5.10 -2.01 25.19
C GLU A 92 5.94 -3.25 25.49
N ASP A 93 5.34 -4.44 25.45
CA ASP A 93 6.01 -5.70 25.80
C ASP A 93 7.10 -6.09 24.79
N LEU A 94 6.93 -5.79 23.49
CA LEU A 94 7.97 -6.07 22.51
C LEU A 94 9.21 -5.19 22.70
N LEU A 95 9.03 -3.94 23.10
CA LEU A 95 10.15 -3.05 23.44
C LEU A 95 10.93 -3.57 24.64
N GLN A 96 10.30 -4.40 25.48
CA GLN A 96 10.91 -5.00 26.66
C GLN A 96 11.67 -6.30 26.36
N VAL A 97 11.40 -7.01 25.23
CA VAL A 97 12.06 -8.29 24.93
C VAL A 97 13.59 -8.21 25.04
N PRO A 98 14.30 -7.21 24.47
CA PRO A 98 15.75 -7.10 24.66
C PRO A 98 16.16 -6.87 26.10
N ALA A 99 15.37 -6.13 26.88
CA ALA A 99 15.62 -5.91 28.31
C ALA A 99 15.38 -7.20 29.10
N LEU A 100 14.33 -7.94 28.79
CA LEU A 100 14.01 -9.23 29.43
C LEU A 100 15.07 -10.29 29.12
N VAL A 101 15.58 -10.36 27.89
CA VAL A 101 16.71 -11.23 27.52
C VAL A 101 17.96 -10.88 28.35
N ARG A 102 18.27 -9.58 28.51
CA ARG A 102 19.39 -9.14 29.35
C ARG A 102 19.16 -9.48 30.83
N ALA A 103 17.95 -9.25 31.35
CA ALA A 103 17.59 -9.52 32.74
C ALA A 103 17.68 -11.01 33.04
N ALA A 104 17.19 -11.89 32.18
CA ALA A 104 17.28 -13.34 32.33
C ALA A 104 18.76 -13.82 32.35
N ARG A 105 19.60 -13.32 31.45
CA ARG A 105 21.04 -13.61 31.44
C ARG A 105 21.78 -13.10 32.69
N GLU A 106 21.41 -11.92 33.17
CA GLU A 106 21.98 -11.34 34.38
C GLU A 106 21.57 -12.13 35.63
N ALA A 107 20.30 -12.51 35.74
CA ALA A 107 19.81 -13.36 36.79
C ALA A 107 20.58 -14.69 36.86
N GLU A 108 20.80 -15.34 35.71
CA GLU A 108 21.56 -16.58 35.59
C GLU A 108 23.02 -16.38 36.05
N ARG A 109 23.69 -15.32 35.53
CA ARG A 109 25.10 -15.05 35.93
C ARG A 109 25.23 -14.81 37.42
N ARG A 110 24.33 -13.99 38.00
CA ARG A 110 24.33 -13.70 39.45
C ARG A 110 24.06 -14.96 40.26
N TRP A 111 23.09 -15.76 39.85
CA TRP A 111 22.75 -17.01 40.56
C TRP A 111 23.89 -18.03 40.53
N LYS A 112 24.57 -18.19 39.37
CA LYS A 112 25.74 -19.07 39.27
C LYS A 112 26.93 -18.61 40.11
N ALA A 113 27.06 -17.31 40.34
CA ALA A 113 28.15 -16.74 41.14
C ALA A 113 27.94 -16.89 42.66
N LEU A 114 26.74 -17.25 43.15
CA LEU A 114 26.44 -17.48 44.54
C LEU A 114 27.04 -18.82 45.03
N ASP A 115 27.49 -18.88 46.27
CA ASP A 115 27.80 -20.12 46.94
C ASP A 115 26.52 -20.90 47.36
N GLU A 116 26.67 -22.11 47.86
CA GLU A 116 25.56 -22.98 48.22
C GLU A 116 24.73 -22.38 49.38
N GLU A 117 25.36 -21.81 50.39
CA GLU A 117 24.72 -21.20 51.54
C GLU A 117 23.87 -19.98 51.17
N ALA A 118 24.35 -19.15 50.23
CA ALA A 118 23.61 -18.03 49.72
C ALA A 118 22.41 -18.47 48.85
N ARG A 119 22.55 -19.54 48.07
CA ARG A 119 21.43 -20.09 47.26
C ARG A 119 20.32 -20.69 48.12
N ASP A 120 20.66 -21.29 49.23
CA ASP A 120 19.67 -21.86 50.16
C ASP A 120 18.86 -20.78 50.93
N THR A 121 19.37 -19.56 50.98
CA THR A 121 18.74 -18.45 51.73
C THR A 121 18.06 -17.41 50.88
N LEU A 122 18.40 -17.33 49.59
CA LEU A 122 17.86 -16.32 48.66
C LEU A 122 16.79 -16.94 47.75
N ALA A 123 15.77 -16.16 47.41
CA ALA A 123 14.81 -16.54 46.40
C ALA A 123 15.48 -16.55 44.99
N ASP A 124 15.26 -17.61 44.21
CA ASP A 124 15.76 -17.71 42.84
C ASP A 124 15.01 -16.73 41.93
N PRO A 125 15.66 -15.73 41.32
CA PRO A 125 15.01 -14.79 40.46
C PRO A 125 14.79 -15.31 39.02
N ARG A 126 15.41 -16.45 38.66
CA ARG A 126 15.43 -16.96 37.27
C ARG A 126 14.05 -17.36 36.74
N PRO A 127 13.20 -18.11 37.51
CA PRO A 127 11.87 -18.48 37.05
C PRO A 127 11.00 -17.28 36.67
N ALA A 128 11.02 -16.22 37.47
CA ALA A 128 10.24 -15.01 37.20
C ALA A 128 10.70 -14.25 35.97
N GLN A 129 12.02 -14.22 35.70
CA GLN A 129 12.58 -13.57 34.52
C GLN A 129 12.31 -14.37 33.24
N LEU A 130 12.40 -15.71 33.33
CA LEU A 130 12.09 -16.59 32.21
C LEU A 130 10.60 -16.57 31.86
N ALA A 131 9.71 -16.54 32.85
CA ALA A 131 8.26 -16.40 32.64
C ALA A 131 7.91 -15.08 31.96
N ALA A 132 8.51 -13.97 32.40
CA ALA A 132 8.30 -12.67 31.76
C ALA A 132 8.75 -12.66 30.29
N LEU A 133 9.89 -13.28 29.97
CA LEU A 133 10.40 -13.40 28.62
C LEU A 133 9.52 -14.33 27.75
N ASP A 134 9.08 -15.46 28.29
CA ASP A 134 8.23 -16.45 27.61
C ASP A 134 6.89 -15.83 27.20
N ILE A 135 6.25 -15.09 28.12
CA ILE A 135 5.02 -14.35 27.86
C ILE A 135 5.25 -13.25 26.83
N ALA A 136 6.28 -12.41 26.98
CA ALA A 136 6.54 -11.31 26.06
C ALA A 136 6.83 -11.81 24.64
N LEU A 137 7.56 -12.92 24.47
CA LEU A 137 7.77 -13.56 23.16
C LEU A 137 6.45 -14.06 22.58
N THR A 138 5.65 -14.78 23.36
CA THR A 138 4.39 -15.35 22.92
C THR A 138 3.38 -14.27 22.54
N ASP A 139 3.24 -13.26 23.38
CA ASP A 139 2.35 -12.13 23.17
C ASP A 139 2.77 -11.33 21.93
N GLY A 140 4.04 -11.00 21.81
CA GLY A 140 4.59 -10.31 20.64
C GLY A 140 4.36 -11.08 19.33
N LEU A 141 4.49 -12.42 19.33
CA LEU A 141 4.21 -13.25 18.16
C LEU A 141 2.73 -13.23 17.76
N LEU A 142 1.83 -13.26 18.73
CA LEU A 142 0.38 -13.16 18.47
C LEU A 142 0.01 -11.78 17.93
N GLN A 143 0.51 -10.70 18.53
CA GLN A 143 0.32 -9.34 18.05
C GLN A 143 0.89 -9.15 16.64
N PHE A 144 2.09 -9.71 16.37
CA PHE A 144 2.70 -9.67 15.04
C PHE A 144 1.84 -10.41 14.00
N GLY A 145 1.32 -11.59 14.35
CA GLY A 145 0.40 -12.34 13.50
C GLY A 145 -0.87 -11.55 13.15
N ASP A 146 -1.50 -10.91 14.14
CA ASP A 146 -2.68 -10.06 13.92
C ASP A 146 -2.36 -8.82 13.07
N ALA A 147 -1.20 -8.20 13.29
CA ALA A 147 -0.76 -7.08 12.48
C ALA A 147 -0.55 -7.50 11.00
N LEU A 148 0.03 -8.66 10.74
CA LEU A 148 0.22 -9.19 9.38
C LEU A 148 -1.08 -9.49 8.64
N ARG A 149 -2.20 -9.72 9.36
CA ARG A 149 -3.54 -9.90 8.78
C ARG A 149 -4.22 -8.59 8.38
N GLY A 150 -3.58 -7.42 8.61
CA GLY A 150 -4.17 -6.10 8.34
C GLY A 150 -5.29 -5.73 9.32
N ARG A 151 -5.16 -6.12 10.59
CA ARG A 151 -6.16 -5.88 11.64
C ARG A 151 -5.88 -4.63 12.48
N ARG A 152 -4.73 -3.97 12.28
CA ARG A 152 -4.35 -2.76 13.03
C ARG A 152 -5.20 -1.54 12.67
N ALA A 153 -5.68 -1.47 11.43
CA ALA A 153 -6.52 -0.40 10.96
C ALA A 153 -7.60 -0.93 10.00
N GLN A 154 -8.81 -0.33 10.05
CA GLN A 154 -9.93 -0.75 9.23
C GLN A 154 -10.15 0.26 8.08
N PRO A 155 -10.09 -0.17 6.80
CA PRO A 155 -10.27 0.74 5.66
C PRO A 155 -11.60 1.52 5.71
N GLY A 156 -12.69 0.89 6.23
CA GLY A 156 -14.01 1.51 6.32
C GLY A 156 -14.09 2.67 7.31
N GLU A 157 -13.16 2.77 8.25
CA GLU A 157 -13.06 3.86 9.23
C GLU A 157 -12.17 4.99 8.74
N LEU A 158 -11.22 4.67 7.87
CA LEU A 158 -10.18 5.59 7.40
C LEU A 158 -10.56 6.30 6.09
N TYR A 159 -11.17 5.56 5.18
CA TYR A 159 -11.57 6.07 3.87
C TYR A 159 -13.01 6.54 3.89
N THR A 160 -13.29 7.67 3.27
CA THR A 160 -14.66 8.18 3.13
C THR A 160 -15.58 7.14 2.48
N HIS A 161 -15.04 6.40 1.52
CA HIS A 161 -15.73 5.29 0.85
C HIS A 161 -14.74 4.18 0.55
N SER A 162 -15.00 2.98 1.05
CA SER A 162 -14.23 1.79 0.72
C SER A 162 -15.14 0.57 0.62
N TRP A 163 -14.81 -0.35 -0.27
CA TRP A 163 -15.53 -1.61 -0.41
C TRP A 163 -14.60 -2.71 -0.90
N PHE A 164 -14.36 -3.67 -0.01
CA PHE A 164 -13.59 -4.86 -0.30
C PHE A 164 -14.49 -6.08 -0.10
N PRO A 165 -14.92 -6.77 -1.18
CA PRO A 165 -15.81 -7.93 -1.07
C PRO A 165 -15.14 -9.12 -0.39
N THR A 166 -13.81 -9.16 -0.37
CA THR A 166 -13.02 -10.23 0.23
C THR A 166 -11.99 -9.66 1.18
N VAL A 167 -12.00 -10.10 2.43
CA VAL A 167 -11.01 -9.73 3.45
C VAL A 167 -10.02 -10.90 3.59
N ARG A 168 -8.73 -10.59 3.65
CA ARG A 168 -7.67 -11.59 3.88
C ARG A 168 -7.92 -12.33 5.20
N ASP A 169 -7.61 -13.64 5.18
CA ASP A 169 -7.77 -14.53 6.34
C ASP A 169 -9.11 -14.32 7.09
N SER A 170 -10.21 -14.13 6.33
CA SER A 170 -11.56 -13.90 6.88
C SER A 170 -12.02 -15.04 7.79
N THR A 171 -11.56 -16.28 7.53
CA THR A 171 -11.84 -17.48 8.32
C THR A 171 -10.97 -17.60 9.58
N GLY A 172 -9.88 -16.83 9.67
CA GLY A 172 -8.90 -16.93 10.77
C GLY A 172 -7.96 -18.14 10.67
N SER A 173 -8.06 -18.96 9.62
CA SER A 173 -7.32 -20.22 9.52
C SER A 173 -5.80 -20.05 9.48
N GLY A 174 -5.31 -18.93 8.98
CA GLY A 174 -3.88 -18.58 9.00
C GLY A 174 -3.40 -18.30 10.42
N PHE A 175 -4.17 -17.51 11.16
CA PHE A 175 -3.87 -17.19 12.56
C PHE A 175 -3.99 -18.41 13.48
N ASP A 176 -4.98 -19.28 13.25
CA ASP A 176 -5.11 -20.53 14.01
C ASP A 176 -3.90 -21.46 13.83
N ARG A 177 -3.25 -21.44 12.66
CA ARG A 177 -1.99 -22.16 12.44
C ARG A 177 -0.86 -21.59 13.29
N LEU A 178 -0.76 -20.26 13.40
CA LEU A 178 0.21 -19.60 14.29
C LEU A 178 -0.01 -19.99 15.74
N VAL A 179 -1.23 -19.86 16.26
CA VAL A 179 -1.59 -20.29 17.63
C VAL A 179 -1.25 -21.78 17.84
N GLY A 180 -1.55 -22.63 16.86
CA GLY A 180 -1.24 -24.05 16.91
C GLY A 180 0.27 -24.35 16.93
N ALA A 181 1.10 -23.61 16.22
CA ALA A 181 2.56 -23.74 16.25
C ALA A 181 3.12 -23.28 17.61
N ILE A 182 2.64 -22.15 18.13
CA ILE A 182 2.99 -21.64 19.46
C ILE A 182 2.68 -22.69 20.53
N ARG A 183 1.50 -23.26 20.56
CA ARG A 183 1.08 -24.29 21.52
C ARG A 183 1.93 -25.55 21.48
N ARG A 184 2.56 -25.87 20.36
CA ARG A 184 3.48 -27.01 20.23
C ARG A 184 4.93 -26.64 20.52
N SER A 185 5.20 -25.38 20.88
CA SER A 185 6.56 -24.85 21.05
C SER A 185 7.44 -25.10 19.81
N ASP A 186 6.85 -24.89 18.61
CA ASP A 186 7.45 -25.16 17.32
C ASP A 186 7.90 -23.83 16.69
N ALA A 187 9.11 -23.39 17.00
CA ALA A 187 9.65 -22.11 16.53
C ALA A 187 9.72 -22.03 15.00
N ALA A 188 10.08 -23.12 14.31
CA ALA A 188 10.09 -23.18 12.83
C ALA A 188 8.66 -23.10 12.26
N GLY A 189 7.70 -23.76 12.93
CA GLY A 189 6.29 -23.68 12.58
C GLY A 189 5.71 -22.27 12.80
N VAL A 190 6.17 -21.54 13.81
CA VAL A 190 5.82 -20.14 14.04
C VAL A 190 6.33 -19.24 12.90
N GLU A 191 7.60 -19.39 12.50
CA GLU A 191 8.17 -18.66 11.38
C GLU A 191 7.38 -18.91 10.09
N ALA A 192 7.11 -20.18 9.76
CA ALA A 192 6.34 -20.57 8.58
C ALA A 192 4.89 -20.02 8.62
N ALA A 193 4.26 -19.97 9.80
CA ALA A 193 2.91 -19.43 9.96
C ALA A 193 2.89 -17.91 9.77
N LEU A 194 3.87 -17.18 10.32
CA LEU A 194 4.02 -15.74 10.10
C LEU A 194 4.30 -15.42 8.63
N ASP A 195 5.15 -16.20 7.96
CA ASP A 195 5.40 -16.04 6.53
C ASP A 195 4.13 -16.24 5.69
N ALA A 196 3.31 -17.22 6.06
CA ALA A 196 2.03 -17.48 5.39
C ALA A 196 0.96 -16.40 5.67
N LEU A 197 1.11 -15.60 6.73
CA LEU A 197 0.24 -14.45 7.02
C LEU A 197 0.64 -13.19 6.24
N ARG A 198 1.84 -13.12 5.67
CA ARG A 198 2.23 -11.98 4.82
C ARG A 198 1.49 -11.98 3.49
N PRO A 199 1.17 -10.80 2.92
CA PRO A 199 0.68 -10.72 1.56
C PRO A 199 1.63 -11.41 0.56
N PRO A 200 1.13 -12.29 -0.33
CA PRO A 200 1.99 -13.01 -1.28
C PRO A 200 2.44 -12.15 -2.47
N HIS A 201 2.02 -10.87 -2.50
CA HIS A 201 2.20 -10.00 -3.64
C HIS A 201 3.65 -9.52 -3.78
N ALA A 202 4.20 -9.59 -4.99
CA ALA A 202 5.54 -9.09 -5.30
C ALA A 202 5.71 -7.60 -4.93
N GLY A 203 4.67 -6.79 -5.09
CA GLY A 203 4.67 -5.38 -4.66
C GLY A 203 4.90 -5.22 -3.15
N TYR A 204 4.23 -6.04 -2.32
CA TYR A 204 4.48 -6.07 -0.88
C TYR A 204 5.92 -6.46 -0.55
N LEU A 205 6.42 -7.53 -1.17
CA LEU A 205 7.76 -8.04 -0.91
C LEU A 205 8.84 -7.03 -1.31
N ARG A 206 8.67 -6.35 -2.46
CA ARG A 206 9.60 -5.29 -2.89
C ARG A 206 9.56 -4.08 -1.95
N LEU A 207 8.36 -3.65 -1.52
CA LEU A 207 8.20 -2.53 -0.59
C LEU A 207 8.83 -2.85 0.78
N ARG A 208 8.59 -4.07 1.28
CA ARG A 208 9.20 -4.61 2.50
C ARG A 208 10.73 -4.63 2.43
N ALA A 209 11.28 -5.13 1.34
CA ALA A 209 12.72 -5.15 1.12
C ALA A 209 13.32 -3.73 1.06
N ARG A 210 12.61 -2.79 0.42
CA ARG A 210 13.02 -1.38 0.37
C ARG A 210 13.01 -0.73 1.75
N LEU A 211 11.96 -0.96 2.53
CA LEU A 211 11.87 -0.45 3.91
C LEU A 211 13.00 -1.00 4.79
N ALA A 212 13.29 -2.30 4.69
CA ALA A 212 14.37 -2.93 5.44
C ALA A 212 15.78 -2.41 5.06
N ALA A 213 15.96 -1.99 3.80
CA ALA A 213 17.23 -1.45 3.29
C ALA A 213 17.38 0.07 3.49
N LEU A 214 16.30 0.79 3.84
CA LEU A 214 16.31 2.24 3.91
C LEU A 214 17.11 2.72 5.12
N GLN A 215 18.21 3.43 4.86
CA GLN A 215 18.99 4.16 5.85
C GLN A 215 18.45 5.59 5.95
N THR A 216 18.07 6.04 7.13
CA THR A 216 17.51 7.39 7.33
C THR A 216 18.52 8.42 7.84
N ASP A 217 19.68 8.00 8.28
CA ASP A 217 20.77 8.84 8.77
C ASP A 217 21.68 9.43 7.67
N LEU A 218 21.23 9.33 6.39
CA LEU A 218 21.98 9.85 5.25
C LEU A 218 21.98 11.38 5.23
N ALA A 219 23.17 11.95 5.15
CA ALA A 219 23.35 13.39 5.01
C ALA A 219 22.64 13.92 3.74
N PRO A 220 22.05 15.13 3.80
CA PRO A 220 21.44 15.75 2.64
C PRO A 220 22.49 16.08 1.57
N VAL A 221 22.05 16.12 0.32
CA VAL A 221 22.84 16.64 -0.81
C VAL A 221 23.03 18.15 -0.59
N PRO A 222 24.27 18.66 -0.46
CA PRO A 222 24.50 20.10 -0.29
C PRO A 222 24.01 20.91 -1.50
N GLY A 223 23.50 22.11 -1.25
CA GLY A 223 23.14 23.06 -2.32
C GLY A 223 24.35 23.45 -3.17
N GLY A 224 24.11 23.93 -4.38
CA GLY A 224 25.16 24.38 -5.30
C GLY A 224 24.65 24.67 -6.70
N SER A 225 25.56 25.01 -7.63
CA SER A 225 25.24 25.14 -9.05
C SER A 225 24.77 23.80 -9.64
N ALA A 226 24.05 23.84 -10.75
CA ALA A 226 23.70 22.64 -11.51
C ALA A 226 24.96 21.80 -11.81
N LEU A 227 24.82 20.47 -11.79
CA LEU A 227 25.91 19.52 -12.02
C LEU A 227 25.50 18.54 -13.10
N SER A 228 26.32 18.44 -14.13
CA SER A 228 26.10 17.60 -15.30
C SER A 228 27.11 16.45 -15.38
N ALA A 229 26.82 15.45 -16.21
CA ALA A 229 27.71 14.32 -16.43
C ALA A 229 29.13 14.77 -16.84
N GLY A 230 30.15 14.11 -16.31
CA GLY A 230 31.55 14.43 -16.51
C GLY A 230 32.13 15.45 -15.51
N GLU A 231 31.32 16.15 -14.73
CA GLU A 231 31.78 17.11 -13.73
C GLU A 231 32.13 16.43 -12.40
N ARG A 232 32.98 17.08 -11.63
CA ARG A 232 33.43 16.61 -10.30
C ARG A 232 32.91 17.51 -9.20
N SER A 233 32.38 16.94 -8.14
CA SER A 233 31.85 17.67 -7.00
C SER A 233 31.88 16.87 -5.72
N VAL A 234 32.11 17.54 -4.59
CA VAL A 234 31.95 16.97 -3.24
C VAL A 234 30.49 16.55 -2.93
N ARG A 235 29.54 16.99 -3.74
CA ARG A 235 28.12 16.62 -3.63
C ARG A 235 27.83 15.19 -4.13
N VAL A 236 28.68 14.67 -5.04
CA VAL A 236 28.44 13.38 -5.72
C VAL A 236 28.27 12.20 -4.76
N PRO A 237 29.07 12.02 -3.70
CA PRO A 237 28.83 10.94 -2.73
C PRO A 237 27.44 11.00 -2.08
N HIS A 238 26.93 12.19 -1.77
CA HIS A 238 25.59 12.38 -1.20
C HIS A 238 24.49 12.05 -2.22
N VAL A 239 24.65 12.49 -3.48
CA VAL A 239 23.72 12.14 -4.56
C VAL A 239 23.64 10.64 -4.75
N ARG A 240 24.82 9.98 -4.78
CA ARG A 240 24.92 8.53 -4.93
C ARG A 240 24.20 7.80 -3.79
N ALA A 241 24.47 8.19 -2.53
CA ALA A 241 23.85 7.59 -1.36
C ALA A 241 22.31 7.75 -1.37
N ARG A 242 21.82 8.94 -1.74
CA ARG A 242 20.37 9.20 -1.83
C ARG A 242 19.70 8.44 -2.97
N LEU A 243 20.30 8.40 -4.16
CA LEU A 243 19.77 7.61 -5.29
C LEU A 243 19.77 6.11 -5.00
N ASP A 244 20.75 5.62 -4.22
CA ASP A 244 20.78 4.22 -3.76
C ASP A 244 19.66 3.94 -2.76
N ALA A 245 19.46 4.81 -1.78
CA ALA A 245 18.36 4.70 -0.81
C ALA A 245 16.99 4.64 -1.50
N PHE A 246 16.80 5.40 -2.59
CA PHE A 246 15.60 5.36 -3.42
C PHE A 246 15.59 4.21 -4.46
N GLY A 247 16.67 3.41 -4.56
CA GLY A 247 16.74 2.25 -5.46
C GLY A 247 17.00 2.55 -6.92
N TYR A 248 17.54 3.71 -7.24
CA TYR A 248 17.86 4.10 -8.61
C TYR A 248 19.26 3.70 -9.06
N LEU A 249 20.17 3.31 -8.13
CA LEU A 249 21.46 2.72 -8.49
C LEU A 249 21.32 1.20 -8.69
N ARG A 250 21.98 0.71 -9.75
CA ARG A 250 22.05 -0.73 -10.03
C ARG A 250 23.40 -1.28 -9.58
N PRO A 251 23.43 -2.40 -8.84
CA PRO A 251 24.68 -3.01 -8.35
C PRO A 251 25.66 -3.40 -9.47
N ASP A 252 25.15 -3.70 -10.64
CA ASP A 252 25.89 -4.28 -11.77
C ASP A 252 26.64 -3.25 -12.63
N THR A 253 26.49 -1.96 -12.31
CA THR A 253 27.16 -0.88 -13.07
C THR A 253 28.60 -0.61 -12.62
N LEU A 254 29.05 -1.26 -11.56
CA LEU A 254 30.45 -1.16 -11.12
C LEU A 254 31.20 -2.43 -11.54
N SER A 255 32.11 -2.33 -12.52
CA SER A 255 33.06 -3.41 -12.77
C SER A 255 33.91 -3.61 -11.49
N ALA A 256 34.05 -4.86 -11.05
CA ALA A 256 34.77 -5.20 -9.81
C ALA A 256 36.25 -4.75 -9.78
N TRP A 257 36.73 -4.15 -10.83
CA TRP A 257 38.15 -3.79 -11.04
C TRP A 257 38.42 -2.29 -11.11
N GLU A 258 37.39 -1.45 -11.28
CA GLU A 258 37.54 0.01 -11.29
C GLU A 258 37.03 0.57 -9.96
N GLN A 259 37.90 1.15 -9.16
CA GLN A 259 37.45 2.00 -8.06
C GLN A 259 36.85 3.28 -8.68
N PRO A 260 35.53 3.47 -8.60
CA PRO A 260 34.91 4.65 -9.21
C PRO A 260 35.45 5.90 -8.53
N ASP A 261 35.72 6.92 -9.32
CA ASP A 261 35.98 8.24 -8.76
C ASP A 261 34.76 8.73 -8.00
N VAL A 262 34.83 8.70 -6.69
CA VAL A 262 33.68 9.00 -5.80
C VAL A 262 33.13 10.42 -5.96
N TYR A 263 33.91 11.33 -6.56
CA TYR A 263 33.53 12.72 -6.79
C TYR A 263 33.06 12.99 -8.23
N LEU A 264 33.19 12.01 -9.15
CA LEU A 264 32.79 12.16 -10.54
C LEU A 264 31.29 11.90 -10.68
N PHE A 265 30.55 12.86 -11.25
CA PHE A 265 29.19 12.68 -11.69
C PHE A 265 29.21 11.93 -13.04
N ASP A 266 29.36 10.61 -12.97
CA ASP A 266 29.51 9.75 -14.14
C ASP A 266 28.18 9.54 -14.88
N ASP A 267 28.25 8.98 -16.12
CA ASP A 267 27.07 8.72 -16.96
C ASP A 267 26.06 7.77 -16.29
N SER A 268 26.54 6.84 -15.48
CA SER A 268 25.69 5.90 -14.74
C SER A 268 24.85 6.63 -13.69
N LEU A 269 25.48 7.56 -12.95
CA LEU A 269 24.81 8.38 -11.95
C LEU A 269 23.84 9.38 -12.60
N ALA A 270 24.23 10.00 -13.72
CA ALA A 270 23.36 10.86 -14.51
C ALA A 270 22.12 10.11 -15.04
N ALA A 271 22.32 8.89 -15.54
CA ALA A 271 21.21 8.03 -15.97
C ALA A 271 20.30 7.63 -14.80
N ALA A 272 20.85 7.39 -13.61
CA ALA A 272 20.08 7.12 -12.40
C ALA A 272 19.26 8.34 -11.98
N LEU A 273 19.85 9.53 -12.00
CA LEU A 273 19.14 10.79 -11.73
C LEU A 273 18.02 11.02 -12.74
N GLY A 274 18.24 10.82 -14.04
CA GLY A 274 17.20 10.96 -15.06
C GLY A 274 16.03 9.99 -14.88
N ARG A 275 16.27 8.77 -14.34
CA ARG A 275 15.19 7.87 -13.95
C ARG A 275 14.43 8.37 -12.72
N PHE A 276 15.15 8.89 -11.73
CA PHE A 276 14.56 9.49 -10.54
C PHE A 276 13.69 10.70 -10.90
N GLU A 277 14.19 11.62 -11.72
CA GLU A 277 13.45 12.80 -12.20
C GLU A 277 12.14 12.39 -12.88
N ALA A 278 12.21 11.48 -13.86
CA ALA A 278 11.03 10.99 -14.55
C ALA A 278 10.00 10.33 -13.62
N ALA A 279 10.45 9.63 -12.59
CA ALA A 279 9.59 8.95 -11.64
C ALA A 279 8.92 9.92 -10.63
N HIS A 280 9.50 11.10 -10.44
CA HIS A 280 9.03 12.09 -9.46
C HIS A 280 8.45 13.35 -10.13
N GLY A 281 8.11 13.27 -11.43
CA GLY A 281 7.46 14.37 -12.15
C GLY A 281 8.36 15.58 -12.44
N LEU A 282 9.68 15.40 -12.40
CA LEU A 282 10.66 16.42 -12.75
C LEU A 282 10.99 16.38 -14.25
N VAL A 283 11.62 17.44 -14.74
CA VAL A 283 12.16 17.45 -16.10
C VAL A 283 13.30 16.44 -16.19
N ARG A 284 13.17 15.46 -17.10
CA ARG A 284 14.17 14.42 -17.29
C ARG A 284 15.34 14.93 -18.14
N ASP A 285 16.26 15.63 -17.54
CA ASP A 285 17.47 16.14 -18.22
C ASP A 285 18.79 15.59 -17.65
N SER A 286 18.70 14.80 -16.56
CA SER A 286 19.86 14.21 -15.89
C SER A 286 20.83 15.25 -15.32
N VAL A 287 20.34 16.44 -15.00
CA VAL A 287 21.09 17.55 -14.40
C VAL A 287 20.70 17.71 -12.95
N LEU A 288 21.66 17.63 -12.05
CA LEU A 288 21.40 17.87 -10.62
C LEU A 288 21.23 19.38 -10.37
N ASP A 289 20.04 19.88 -10.61
CA ASP A 289 19.65 21.25 -10.32
C ASP A 289 19.08 21.43 -8.89
N ALA A 290 18.50 22.59 -8.61
CA ALA A 290 17.93 22.89 -7.30
C ALA A 290 16.66 22.06 -7.01
N GLU A 291 15.85 21.78 -8.02
CA GLU A 291 14.59 21.02 -7.89
C GLU A 291 14.89 19.54 -7.66
N ALA A 292 15.78 18.94 -8.46
CA ALA A 292 16.25 17.57 -8.28
C ALA A 292 16.95 17.40 -6.91
N THR A 293 17.78 18.39 -6.50
CA THR A 293 18.43 18.41 -5.17
C THR A 293 17.38 18.43 -4.05
N SER A 294 16.37 19.28 -4.14
CA SER A 294 15.28 19.35 -3.15
C SER A 294 14.52 18.04 -3.04
N ARG A 295 14.19 17.42 -4.17
CA ARG A 295 13.46 16.15 -4.20
C ARG A 295 14.29 14.98 -3.65
N LEU A 296 15.61 14.93 -3.93
CA LEU A 296 16.52 13.95 -3.33
C LEU A 296 16.68 14.14 -1.82
N ASN A 297 16.51 15.36 -1.31
CA ASN A 297 16.61 15.70 0.10
C ASN A 297 15.27 15.50 0.86
N ALA A 298 14.35 14.73 0.32
CA ALA A 298 13.16 14.32 1.08
C ALA A 298 13.54 13.76 2.45
N ASP A 299 12.73 14.03 3.46
CA ASP A 299 12.90 13.48 4.80
C ASP A 299 12.78 11.94 4.73
N LEU A 300 13.86 11.24 5.07
CA LEU A 300 13.90 9.79 4.97
C LEU A 300 13.12 9.09 6.10
N ASP A 301 12.87 9.75 7.20
CA ASP A 301 11.96 9.22 8.24
C ASP A 301 10.51 9.33 7.78
N GLU A 302 10.15 10.41 7.06
CA GLU A 302 8.86 10.50 6.38
C GLU A 302 8.71 9.44 5.29
N VAL A 303 9.73 9.23 4.45
CA VAL A 303 9.75 8.15 3.47
C VAL A 303 9.56 6.80 4.15
N ARG A 304 10.21 6.54 5.28
CA ARG A 304 10.06 5.32 6.08
C ARG A 304 8.60 5.12 6.52
N ARG A 305 7.96 6.17 7.06
CA ARG A 305 6.53 6.15 7.44
C ARG A 305 5.64 5.86 6.25
N GLN A 306 5.86 6.53 5.13
CA GLN A 306 5.09 6.32 3.92
C GLN A 306 5.22 4.87 3.40
N LEU A 307 6.41 4.26 3.46
CA LEU A 307 6.61 2.84 3.14
C LEU A 307 5.81 1.93 4.10
N ALA A 308 5.86 2.19 5.41
CA ALA A 308 5.13 1.41 6.42
C ALA A 308 3.61 1.49 6.23
N ILE A 309 3.06 2.68 5.99
CA ILE A 309 1.64 2.92 5.66
C ILE A 309 1.23 2.09 4.43
N ASN A 310 2.04 2.07 3.40
CA ASN A 310 1.70 1.35 2.17
C ASN A 310 1.84 -0.17 2.32
N LEU A 311 2.68 -0.67 3.22
CA LEU A 311 2.68 -2.09 3.61
C LEU A 311 1.37 -2.49 4.28
N GLU A 312 0.77 -1.63 5.11
CA GLU A 312 -0.56 -1.88 5.68
C GLU A 312 -1.63 -1.95 4.58
N ARG A 313 -1.61 -1.04 3.60
CA ARG A 313 -2.55 -1.05 2.46
C ARG A 313 -2.50 -2.35 1.65
N TRP A 314 -1.32 -2.95 1.48
CA TRP A 314 -1.18 -4.26 0.85
C TRP A 314 -1.88 -5.37 1.63
N ARG A 315 -1.98 -5.28 2.96
CA ARG A 315 -2.64 -6.27 3.80
C ARG A 315 -4.15 -6.29 3.67
N TRP A 316 -4.74 -5.24 3.13
CA TRP A 316 -6.18 -5.16 2.89
C TRP A 316 -6.63 -5.79 1.58
N LEU A 317 -5.71 -6.04 0.67
CA LEU A 317 -6.02 -6.69 -0.61
C LEU A 317 -6.17 -8.20 -0.43
N PRO A 318 -7.03 -8.88 -1.26
CA PRO A 318 -7.10 -10.33 -1.26
C PRO A 318 -5.78 -10.96 -1.68
N ASP A 319 -5.51 -12.20 -1.24
CA ASP A 319 -4.28 -12.93 -1.61
C ASP A 319 -4.24 -13.25 -3.12
N ASP A 320 -5.39 -13.43 -3.74
CA ASP A 320 -5.52 -13.59 -5.19
C ASP A 320 -6.20 -12.34 -5.80
N LEU A 321 -5.45 -11.61 -6.62
CA LEU A 321 -5.93 -10.43 -7.34
C LEU A 321 -6.64 -10.79 -8.65
N GLY A 322 -6.68 -12.07 -9.01
CA GLY A 322 -7.24 -12.56 -10.27
C GLY A 322 -6.19 -12.80 -11.36
N GLU A 323 -6.60 -13.50 -12.42
CA GLU A 323 -5.75 -13.80 -13.58
C GLU A 323 -5.44 -12.53 -14.41
N ARG A 324 -6.45 -11.66 -14.51
CA ARG A 324 -6.40 -10.41 -15.26
C ARG A 324 -7.27 -9.37 -14.56
N PHE A 325 -6.78 -8.15 -14.46
CA PHE A 325 -7.54 -7.09 -13.81
C PHE A 325 -7.10 -5.69 -14.26
N VAL A 326 -8.01 -4.74 -14.10
CA VAL A 326 -7.70 -3.31 -14.12
C VAL A 326 -7.17 -2.91 -12.75
N TRP A 327 -6.04 -2.24 -12.73
CA TRP A 327 -5.44 -1.66 -11.54
C TRP A 327 -5.43 -0.15 -11.67
N VAL A 328 -6.16 0.54 -10.79
CA VAL A 328 -6.12 2.00 -10.69
C VAL A 328 -5.41 2.37 -9.40
N ASN A 329 -4.24 2.99 -9.49
CA ASN A 329 -3.60 3.59 -8.32
C ASN A 329 -3.97 5.08 -8.27
N LEU A 330 -4.88 5.44 -7.35
CA LEU A 330 -5.45 6.78 -7.25
C LEU A 330 -4.38 7.86 -7.04
N PRO A 331 -3.43 7.74 -6.08
CA PRO A 331 -2.35 8.72 -5.91
C PRO A 331 -1.40 8.86 -7.11
N ALA A 332 -1.25 7.80 -7.90
CA ALA A 332 -0.42 7.84 -9.10
C ALA A 332 -1.14 8.48 -10.29
N PHE A 333 -2.46 8.70 -10.21
CA PHE A 333 -3.30 9.11 -11.33
C PHE A 333 -3.13 8.19 -12.56
N GLU A 334 -3.09 6.87 -12.30
CA GLU A 334 -2.72 5.90 -13.32
C GLU A 334 -3.65 4.70 -13.30
N LEU A 335 -4.00 4.24 -14.51
CA LEU A 335 -4.72 2.99 -14.77
C LEU A 335 -3.81 2.05 -15.53
N ARG A 336 -3.72 0.79 -15.08
CA ARG A 336 -3.00 -0.30 -15.76
C ARG A 336 -3.95 -1.47 -15.98
N VAL A 337 -3.69 -2.28 -16.99
CA VAL A 337 -4.23 -3.64 -17.10
C VAL A 337 -3.09 -4.60 -16.86
N LEU A 338 -3.28 -5.47 -15.89
CA LEU A 338 -2.32 -6.46 -15.47
C LEU A 338 -2.85 -7.86 -15.77
N GLU A 339 -1.99 -8.73 -16.29
CA GLU A 339 -2.29 -10.11 -16.64
C GLU A 339 -1.23 -11.04 -16.06
N ARG A 340 -1.67 -12.12 -15.39
CA ARG A 340 -0.76 -13.09 -14.78
C ARG A 340 0.10 -13.78 -15.82
N GLU A 341 1.40 -13.77 -15.62
CA GLU A 341 2.34 -14.56 -16.40
C GLU A 341 2.61 -15.88 -15.68
N TYR A 342 2.37 -16.98 -16.40
CA TYR A 342 2.72 -18.31 -15.90
C TYR A 342 4.20 -18.57 -16.18
N GLY A 343 5.03 -18.53 -15.15
CA GLY A 343 6.44 -18.87 -15.19
C GLY A 343 6.88 -19.49 -13.86
N ASP A 344 8.05 -20.13 -13.85
CA ASP A 344 8.57 -20.92 -12.71
C ASP A 344 8.90 -20.09 -11.44
N ARG A 345 8.52 -18.81 -11.37
CA ARG A 345 8.82 -17.93 -10.23
C ARG A 345 7.54 -17.43 -9.58
N VAL A 346 7.32 -17.88 -8.37
CA VAL A 346 6.34 -17.30 -7.44
C VAL A 346 6.80 -15.88 -7.12
N GLY A 347 6.01 -14.86 -7.48
CA GLY A 347 6.19 -13.50 -6.98
C GLY A 347 6.17 -12.33 -7.98
N ASP A 348 6.50 -12.54 -9.26
CA ASP A 348 6.54 -11.46 -10.28
C ASP A 348 5.46 -11.58 -11.37
N GLY A 349 4.43 -12.28 -11.10
CA GLY A 349 3.49 -12.93 -11.99
C GLY A 349 2.55 -12.04 -12.80
N TYR A 350 2.72 -10.73 -12.93
CA TYR A 350 1.82 -9.90 -13.76
C TYR A 350 2.59 -9.08 -14.78
N ALA A 351 2.25 -9.26 -16.06
CA ALA A 351 2.68 -8.39 -17.14
C ALA A 351 1.73 -7.20 -17.27
N GLU A 352 2.26 -6.03 -17.49
CA GLU A 352 1.53 -4.84 -17.84
C GLU A 352 1.14 -4.90 -19.34
N ARG A 353 -0.17 -4.93 -19.63
CA ARG A 353 -0.71 -5.00 -21.01
C ARG A 353 -1.14 -3.63 -21.52
N VAL A 354 -1.67 -2.80 -20.62
CA VAL A 354 -2.11 -1.44 -20.91
C VAL A 354 -1.69 -0.54 -19.76
N ARG A 355 -1.27 0.68 -20.08
CA ARG A 355 -0.96 1.72 -19.10
C ARG A 355 -1.38 3.08 -19.64
N MET A 356 -2.07 3.85 -18.82
CA MET A 356 -2.52 5.18 -19.20
C MET A 356 -2.68 6.09 -17.99
N PRO A 357 -2.59 7.42 -18.17
CA PRO A 357 -2.97 8.36 -17.13
C PRO A 357 -4.48 8.28 -16.87
N SER A 358 -4.89 8.65 -15.67
CA SER A 358 -6.31 8.71 -15.28
C SER A 358 -6.61 9.94 -14.44
N ASN A 359 -7.77 10.57 -14.66
CA ASN A 359 -8.28 11.55 -13.72
C ASN A 359 -9.17 10.85 -12.69
N ILE A 360 -9.03 11.27 -11.44
CA ILE A 360 -9.80 10.77 -10.30
C ILE A 360 -10.68 11.86 -9.71
N GLY A 361 -11.49 11.51 -8.73
CA GLY A 361 -12.37 12.41 -8.01
C GLY A 361 -11.65 13.61 -7.39
N ASN A 362 -12.32 14.76 -7.39
CA ASN A 362 -11.75 15.99 -6.85
C ASN A 362 -11.75 15.96 -5.32
N ALA A 363 -10.55 15.98 -4.73
CA ALA A 363 -10.34 15.98 -3.29
C ALA A 363 -10.94 17.20 -2.57
N GLN A 364 -11.00 18.35 -3.25
CA GLN A 364 -11.46 19.61 -2.66
C GLN A 364 -12.99 19.78 -2.65
N THR A 365 -13.71 18.84 -3.30
CA THR A 365 -15.17 18.87 -3.33
C THR A 365 -15.72 17.73 -2.47
N PRO A 366 -16.43 18.01 -1.38
CA PRO A 366 -17.00 16.98 -0.51
C PRO A 366 -17.84 15.96 -1.29
N GLY A 367 -17.61 14.66 -1.03
CA GLY A 367 -18.32 13.58 -1.67
C GLY A 367 -17.89 13.27 -3.12
N TRP A 368 -16.82 13.90 -3.63
CA TRP A 368 -16.30 13.65 -4.98
C TRP A 368 -15.04 12.80 -5.02
N THR A 369 -14.53 12.34 -3.88
CA THR A 369 -13.39 11.42 -3.84
C THR A 369 -13.72 10.10 -4.51
N THR A 370 -12.77 9.56 -5.30
CA THR A 370 -12.90 8.19 -5.83
C THR A 370 -12.72 7.20 -4.68
N PRO A 371 -13.64 6.24 -4.48
CA PRO A 371 -13.51 5.26 -3.43
C PRO A 371 -12.41 4.23 -3.72
N VAL A 372 -11.87 3.66 -2.65
CA VAL A 372 -10.95 2.50 -2.72
C VAL A 372 -11.81 1.23 -2.73
N ILE A 373 -11.88 0.56 -3.88
CA ILE A 373 -12.82 -0.56 -4.08
C ILE A 373 -12.21 -1.68 -4.93
N THR A 374 -12.69 -2.91 -4.70
CA THR A 374 -12.55 -4.02 -5.64
C THR A 374 -13.92 -4.37 -6.22
N ASP A 375 -14.05 -4.30 -7.54
CA ASP A 375 -15.30 -4.56 -8.26
C ASP A 375 -14.98 -5.22 -9.62
N SER A 376 -15.98 -5.40 -10.47
CA SER A 376 -15.80 -5.96 -11.81
C SER A 376 -16.49 -5.10 -12.87
N ILE A 377 -15.82 -4.96 -14.01
CA ILE A 377 -16.41 -4.41 -15.22
C ILE A 377 -17.28 -5.51 -15.86
N HIS A 378 -18.55 -5.21 -16.13
CA HIS A 378 -19.50 -6.14 -16.74
C HIS A 378 -19.88 -5.78 -18.17
N THR A 379 -19.83 -4.49 -18.51
CA THR A 379 -20.30 -4.00 -19.82
C THR A 379 -19.41 -2.87 -20.30
N VAL A 380 -19.06 -2.91 -21.57
CA VAL A 380 -18.46 -1.80 -22.32
C VAL A 380 -19.57 -1.14 -23.13
N GLU A 381 -19.88 0.13 -22.84
CA GLU A 381 -20.93 0.87 -23.57
C GLU A 381 -20.30 1.99 -24.42
N PHE A 382 -20.38 1.85 -25.74
CA PHE A 382 -19.98 2.88 -26.69
C PHE A 382 -21.09 3.90 -26.91
N GLN A 383 -20.70 5.14 -27.17
CA GLN A 383 -21.59 6.30 -27.36
C GLN A 383 -22.63 6.37 -26.22
N PRO A 384 -22.19 6.44 -24.95
CA PRO A 384 -23.09 6.35 -23.80
C PRO A 384 -23.97 7.59 -23.68
N ALA A 385 -25.23 7.40 -23.26
CA ALA A 385 -26.01 8.50 -22.72
C ALA A 385 -25.60 8.74 -21.26
N TRP A 386 -25.56 9.99 -20.84
CA TRP A 386 -25.29 10.34 -19.45
C TRP A 386 -26.59 10.54 -18.67
N TYR A 387 -26.91 9.60 -17.82
CA TYR A 387 -27.97 9.73 -16.83
C TYR A 387 -27.42 10.51 -15.65
N VAL A 388 -27.84 11.78 -15.54
CA VAL A 388 -27.25 12.70 -14.56
C VAL A 388 -27.61 12.29 -13.14
N PRO A 389 -26.62 12.01 -12.27
CA PRO A 389 -26.88 11.83 -10.83
C PRO A 389 -27.54 13.05 -10.22
N ARG A 390 -28.39 12.84 -9.20
CA ARG A 390 -29.14 13.93 -8.58
C ARG A 390 -28.23 15.05 -8.05
N SER A 391 -27.17 14.71 -7.37
CA SER A 391 -26.19 15.68 -6.85
C SER A 391 -25.60 16.57 -7.95
N LEU A 392 -25.24 15.98 -9.10
CA LEU A 392 -24.73 16.71 -10.26
C LEU A 392 -25.83 17.50 -10.97
N ALA A 393 -27.07 17.01 -10.97
CA ALA A 393 -28.20 17.77 -11.50
C ALA A 393 -28.42 19.05 -10.66
N GLU A 394 -28.37 18.95 -9.34
CA GLU A 394 -28.49 20.07 -8.39
C GLU A 394 -27.32 21.05 -8.51
N ALA A 395 -26.09 20.53 -8.57
CA ALA A 395 -24.90 21.38 -8.59
C ALA A 395 -24.64 22.08 -9.93
N ASN A 396 -24.97 21.43 -11.07
CA ASN A 396 -24.54 21.91 -12.39
C ASN A 396 -25.68 22.10 -13.38
N VAL A 397 -26.53 21.09 -13.58
CA VAL A 397 -27.49 21.08 -14.70
C VAL A 397 -28.68 22.00 -14.45
N PHE A 398 -29.21 21.99 -13.23
CA PHE A 398 -30.33 22.85 -12.87
C PHE A 398 -29.96 24.35 -12.79
N PRO A 399 -28.82 24.75 -12.22
CA PRO A 399 -28.35 26.13 -12.32
C PRO A 399 -28.12 26.59 -13.76
N MET A 400 -27.56 25.70 -14.64
CA MET A 400 -27.42 26.02 -16.05
C MET A 400 -28.77 26.26 -16.74
N ALA A 401 -29.80 25.47 -16.44
CA ALA A 401 -31.15 25.64 -16.96
C ALA A 401 -31.81 26.92 -16.51
N ARG A 402 -31.59 27.33 -15.25
CA ARG A 402 -32.09 28.61 -14.68
C ARG A 402 -31.41 29.81 -15.31
N ALA A 403 -30.10 29.73 -15.57
CA ALA A 403 -29.36 30.82 -16.19
C ALA A 403 -29.75 31.02 -17.67
N ASP A 404 -30.04 29.94 -18.38
CA ASP A 404 -30.45 29.93 -19.80
C ASP A 404 -31.35 28.73 -20.10
N SER A 405 -32.65 29.00 -20.28
CA SER A 405 -33.65 27.95 -20.57
C SER A 405 -33.37 27.14 -21.85
N LEU A 406 -32.57 27.68 -22.78
CA LEU A 406 -32.17 27.00 -23.99
C LEU A 406 -30.90 26.16 -23.83
N ALA A 407 -30.16 26.32 -22.74
CA ALA A 407 -28.87 25.68 -22.54
C ALA A 407 -28.97 24.15 -22.56
N LEU A 408 -29.99 23.60 -21.90
CA LEU A 408 -30.20 22.13 -21.88
C LEU A 408 -30.47 21.58 -23.27
N TRP A 409 -31.31 22.25 -24.06
CA TRP A 409 -31.62 21.83 -25.40
C TRP A 409 -30.38 21.90 -26.33
N ARG A 410 -29.62 22.99 -26.27
CA ARG A 410 -28.38 23.13 -27.04
C ARG A 410 -27.32 22.10 -26.65
N SER A 411 -27.27 21.72 -25.37
CA SER A 411 -26.33 20.72 -24.87
C SER A 411 -26.82 19.27 -25.04
N GLY A 412 -27.94 19.03 -25.73
CA GLY A 412 -28.45 17.70 -26.05
C GLY A 412 -29.08 16.97 -24.87
N PHE A 413 -29.60 17.70 -23.87
CA PHE A 413 -30.33 17.08 -22.76
C PHE A 413 -31.76 16.75 -23.14
N GLU A 414 -32.18 15.56 -22.77
CA GLU A 414 -33.58 15.14 -22.63
C GLU A 414 -33.99 15.33 -21.17
N VAL A 415 -35.14 15.98 -20.97
CA VAL A 415 -35.65 16.29 -19.63
C VAL A 415 -36.94 15.52 -19.40
N TYR A 416 -37.02 14.87 -18.26
CA TYR A 416 -38.22 14.13 -17.85
C TYR A 416 -38.75 14.71 -16.54
N ARG A 417 -40.04 15.04 -16.45
CA ARG A 417 -40.73 15.43 -15.24
C ARG A 417 -41.64 14.32 -14.80
N ASN A 418 -41.43 13.75 -13.61
CA ASN A 418 -42.17 12.59 -13.10
C ASN A 418 -42.21 11.40 -14.10
N GLY A 419 -41.11 11.18 -14.84
CA GLY A 419 -40.99 10.12 -15.83
C GLY A 419 -41.53 10.45 -17.21
N VAL A 420 -42.19 11.61 -17.41
CA VAL A 420 -42.74 12.03 -18.70
C VAL A 420 -41.75 13.00 -19.38
N PRO A 421 -41.39 12.81 -20.66
CA PRO A 421 -40.54 13.73 -21.38
C PRO A 421 -41.22 15.12 -21.50
N VAL A 422 -40.45 16.18 -21.26
CA VAL A 422 -40.91 17.57 -21.35
C VAL A 422 -39.94 18.40 -22.19
N ASP A 423 -40.47 19.40 -22.88
CA ASP A 423 -39.64 20.37 -23.58
C ASP A 423 -38.99 21.31 -22.55
N SER A 424 -37.66 21.17 -22.39
CA SER A 424 -36.89 21.98 -21.44
C SER A 424 -36.99 23.48 -21.65
N ARG A 425 -37.28 23.91 -22.89
CA ARG A 425 -37.41 25.32 -23.25
C ARG A 425 -38.68 25.96 -22.70
N LEU A 426 -39.69 25.15 -22.35
CA LEU A 426 -40.99 25.59 -21.85
C LEU A 426 -41.14 25.46 -20.33
N VAL A 427 -40.13 24.91 -19.64
CA VAL A 427 -40.13 24.73 -18.19
C VAL A 427 -39.80 26.07 -17.50
N PRO A 428 -40.61 26.53 -16.55
CA PRO A 428 -40.32 27.74 -15.77
C PRO A 428 -39.33 27.42 -14.65
N TRP A 429 -38.04 27.31 -15.02
CA TRP A 429 -36.96 26.80 -14.15
C TRP A 429 -36.84 27.53 -12.80
N ASP A 430 -37.25 28.78 -12.72
CA ASP A 430 -37.24 29.55 -11.45
C ASP A 430 -38.34 29.15 -10.48
N SER A 431 -39.37 28.42 -10.95
CA SER A 431 -40.58 28.13 -10.16
C SER A 431 -40.77 26.66 -9.86
N VAL A 432 -39.80 25.80 -10.22
CA VAL A 432 -39.87 24.34 -10.06
C VAL A 432 -38.73 23.81 -9.21
N SER A 433 -38.93 22.61 -8.65
CA SER A 433 -37.89 21.91 -7.90
C SER A 433 -37.13 20.92 -8.79
N VAL A 434 -35.81 20.87 -8.65
CA VAL A 434 -34.96 19.89 -9.34
C VAL A 434 -35.39 18.45 -9.05
N ALA A 435 -35.98 18.18 -7.88
CA ALA A 435 -36.47 16.87 -7.45
C ALA A 435 -37.54 16.27 -8.37
N GLU A 436 -38.24 17.09 -9.13
CA GLU A 436 -39.28 16.67 -10.07
C GLU A 436 -38.71 16.15 -11.40
N PHE A 437 -37.40 16.40 -11.65
CA PHE A 437 -36.80 16.19 -12.96
C PHE A 437 -35.73 15.11 -12.96
N ARG A 438 -35.62 14.44 -14.11
CA ARG A 438 -34.48 13.60 -14.49
C ARG A 438 -33.90 14.15 -15.77
N PHE A 439 -32.56 14.20 -15.82
CA PHE A 439 -31.82 14.73 -16.95
C PHE A 439 -31.03 13.60 -17.60
N VAL A 440 -31.12 13.47 -18.91
CA VAL A 440 -30.36 12.51 -19.70
C VAL A 440 -29.67 13.27 -20.83
N GLN A 441 -28.36 13.29 -20.85
CA GLN A 441 -27.64 13.90 -21.98
C GLN A 441 -27.36 12.83 -23.03
N ARG A 442 -27.69 13.13 -24.27
CA ARG A 442 -27.42 12.26 -25.43
C ARG A 442 -25.94 12.08 -25.66
N PRO A 443 -25.51 10.99 -26.37
CA PRO A 443 -24.16 10.88 -26.88
C PRO A 443 -23.78 12.10 -27.71
N GLY A 444 -22.52 12.51 -27.63
CA GLY A 444 -22.01 13.65 -28.39
C GLY A 444 -20.82 14.35 -27.73
N PRO A 445 -20.23 15.35 -28.44
CA PRO A 445 -18.97 15.97 -28.00
C PRO A 445 -19.04 16.68 -26.64
N GLY A 446 -20.27 17.07 -26.20
CA GLY A 446 -20.49 17.72 -24.90
C GLY A 446 -20.76 16.75 -23.76
N ASN A 447 -20.84 15.45 -24.01
CA ASN A 447 -21.13 14.46 -22.98
C ASN A 447 -19.88 14.19 -22.12
N PRO A 448 -19.92 14.41 -20.80
CA PRO A 448 -18.76 14.21 -19.91
C PRO A 448 -18.28 12.76 -19.82
N LEU A 449 -19.12 11.77 -20.20
CA LEU A 449 -18.71 10.37 -20.27
C LEU A 449 -17.92 10.03 -21.56
N GLY A 450 -17.70 11.01 -22.44
CA GLY A 450 -17.00 10.81 -23.71
C GLY A 450 -17.70 9.79 -24.60
N GLN A 451 -16.93 8.92 -25.26
CA GLN A 451 -17.41 7.99 -26.27
C GLN A 451 -17.52 6.55 -25.78
N VAL A 452 -17.00 6.23 -24.58
CA VAL A 452 -17.11 4.89 -23.98
C VAL A 452 -17.13 4.96 -22.45
N LYS A 453 -17.88 4.06 -21.83
CA LYS A 453 -17.86 3.82 -20.40
C LYS A 453 -17.82 2.32 -20.10
N PHE A 454 -17.25 1.98 -18.95
CA PHE A 454 -17.08 0.64 -18.44
C PHE A 454 -17.93 0.51 -17.18
N LEU A 455 -19.03 -0.25 -17.27
CA LEU A 455 -20.02 -0.36 -16.20
C LEU A 455 -19.57 -1.35 -15.13
N MET A 456 -19.65 -0.90 -13.89
CA MET A 456 -19.38 -1.63 -12.66
C MET A 456 -20.61 -1.62 -11.76
N HIS A 457 -20.68 -2.51 -10.75
CA HIS A 457 -21.87 -2.71 -9.91
C HIS A 457 -21.63 -2.39 -8.42
N ASN A 458 -20.83 -1.38 -8.12
CA ASN A 458 -20.57 -0.97 -6.75
C ASN A 458 -21.68 -0.07 -6.15
N PRO A 459 -21.76 0.03 -4.81
CA PRO A 459 -22.78 0.84 -4.14
C PRO A 459 -22.62 2.36 -4.32
N TYR A 460 -21.47 2.80 -4.85
CA TYR A 460 -21.14 4.21 -5.01
C TYR A 460 -21.45 4.75 -6.41
N ALA A 461 -21.96 3.90 -7.31
CA ALA A 461 -22.19 4.24 -8.71
C ALA A 461 -20.95 4.79 -9.45
N ILE A 462 -19.76 4.34 -9.04
CA ILE A 462 -18.48 4.70 -9.65
C ILE A 462 -18.22 3.78 -10.83
N LEU A 463 -17.64 4.36 -11.88
CA LEU A 463 -17.27 3.63 -13.09
C LEU A 463 -16.01 4.22 -13.72
N ILE A 464 -15.44 3.51 -14.69
CA ILE A 464 -14.39 4.01 -15.56
C ILE A 464 -15.05 4.54 -16.85
N HIS A 465 -14.60 5.68 -17.37
CA HIS A 465 -15.15 6.22 -18.61
C HIS A 465 -14.16 7.15 -19.34
N ASP A 466 -14.48 7.43 -20.56
CA ASP A 466 -13.85 8.47 -21.37
C ASP A 466 -14.20 9.88 -20.85
N THR A 467 -13.64 10.92 -21.43
CA THR A 467 -13.97 12.31 -21.11
C THR A 467 -14.08 13.17 -22.35
N ASN A 468 -14.95 14.17 -22.33
CA ASN A 468 -14.99 15.23 -23.34
C ASN A 468 -13.87 16.27 -23.16
N LYS A 469 -13.11 16.18 -22.08
CA LYS A 469 -11.98 17.08 -21.73
C LYS A 469 -10.63 16.39 -21.93
N ARG A 470 -10.41 15.76 -23.09
CA ARG A 470 -9.18 15.00 -23.37
C ARG A 470 -7.89 15.81 -23.23
N TYR A 471 -7.98 17.13 -23.41
CA TYR A 471 -6.87 18.05 -23.19
C TYR A 471 -6.27 17.99 -21.79
N THR A 472 -6.99 17.42 -20.82
CA THR A 472 -6.48 17.21 -19.46
C THR A 472 -5.39 16.15 -19.35
N PHE A 473 -5.12 15.44 -20.45
CA PHE A 473 -4.07 14.44 -20.58
C PHE A 473 -2.97 14.83 -21.57
N ASP A 474 -2.97 16.08 -22.09
CA ASP A 474 -2.01 16.52 -23.13
C ASP A 474 -0.57 16.55 -22.62
N ASP A 475 -0.34 16.66 -21.31
CA ASP A 475 0.96 16.54 -20.65
C ASP A 475 1.35 15.10 -20.30
N GLY A 476 0.50 14.12 -20.62
CA GLY A 476 0.70 12.71 -20.31
C GLY A 476 0.43 12.34 -18.84
N ALA A 477 -0.10 13.25 -18.03
CA ALA A 477 -0.42 13.04 -16.64
C ALA A 477 -1.94 13.00 -16.39
N GLY A 478 -2.33 12.41 -15.26
CA GLY A 478 -3.70 12.49 -14.74
C GLY A 478 -3.80 13.52 -13.61
N SER A 479 -5.02 13.74 -13.11
CA SER A 479 -5.27 14.74 -12.08
C SER A 479 -6.51 14.43 -11.22
N SER A 480 -6.65 15.17 -10.10
CA SER A 480 -7.83 15.08 -9.22
C SER A 480 -8.87 16.12 -9.64
N MET A 481 -9.82 15.75 -10.54
CA MET A 481 -10.76 16.70 -11.12
C MET A 481 -12.16 16.17 -11.46
N SER A 482 -12.39 14.87 -11.36
CA SER A 482 -13.69 14.26 -11.68
C SER A 482 -14.66 14.38 -10.51
N SER A 483 -15.91 13.95 -10.72
CA SER A 483 -16.93 13.88 -9.65
C SER A 483 -16.98 12.51 -8.97
N GLY A 484 -15.82 11.83 -8.89
CA GLY A 484 -15.66 10.53 -8.24
C GLY A 484 -15.33 9.37 -9.19
N CYS A 485 -15.80 9.40 -10.43
CA CYS A 485 -15.47 8.37 -11.43
C CYS A 485 -14.02 8.48 -11.91
N VAL A 486 -13.48 7.38 -12.44
CA VAL A 486 -12.15 7.35 -13.07
C VAL A 486 -12.28 7.67 -14.54
N GLN A 487 -11.65 8.76 -14.99
CA GLN A 487 -11.56 9.10 -16.42
C GLN A 487 -10.26 8.52 -16.99
N ALA A 488 -10.38 7.68 -18.01
CA ALA A 488 -9.23 7.02 -18.64
C ALA A 488 -8.63 7.88 -19.75
N GLY A 489 -7.29 7.97 -19.82
CA GLY A 489 -6.58 8.76 -20.83
C GLY A 489 -6.59 8.12 -22.22
N ALA A 490 -6.61 6.79 -22.29
CA ALA A 490 -6.70 6.01 -23.54
C ALA A 490 -7.80 4.93 -23.44
N PRO A 491 -9.08 5.34 -23.33
CA PRO A 491 -10.19 4.43 -23.07
C PRO A 491 -10.49 3.48 -24.24
N ASP A 492 -10.11 3.84 -25.46
CA ASP A 492 -10.19 2.97 -26.62
C ASP A 492 -9.21 1.79 -26.53
N GLU A 493 -8.00 1.98 -25.98
CA GLU A 493 -7.05 0.90 -25.72
C GLU A 493 -7.60 -0.07 -24.66
N LEU A 494 -8.21 0.46 -23.59
CA LEU A 494 -8.85 -0.38 -22.57
C LEU A 494 -10.02 -1.17 -23.18
N ALA A 495 -10.89 -0.54 -23.98
CA ALA A 495 -12.00 -1.20 -24.64
C ALA A 495 -11.52 -2.29 -25.63
N GLU A 496 -10.48 -1.97 -26.40
CA GLU A 496 -9.85 -2.92 -27.34
C GLU A 496 -9.32 -4.14 -26.60
N TYR A 497 -8.55 -3.95 -25.53
CA TYR A 497 -8.02 -5.04 -24.72
C TYR A 497 -9.15 -5.92 -24.15
N LEU A 498 -10.14 -5.33 -23.49
CA LEU A 498 -11.24 -6.07 -22.87
C LEU A 498 -12.04 -6.88 -23.90
N LEU A 499 -12.44 -6.27 -25.01
CA LEU A 499 -13.30 -6.91 -26.00
C LEU A 499 -12.55 -7.94 -26.86
N THR A 500 -11.28 -7.73 -27.18
CA THR A 500 -10.47 -8.75 -27.86
C THR A 500 -10.20 -9.94 -26.95
N THR A 501 -9.83 -9.67 -25.68
CA THR A 501 -9.38 -10.71 -24.76
C THR A 501 -10.57 -11.52 -24.19
N VAL A 502 -11.70 -10.85 -23.86
CA VAL A 502 -12.84 -11.49 -23.18
C VAL A 502 -13.92 -11.92 -24.16
N ASN A 503 -14.20 -11.09 -25.18
CA ASN A 503 -15.30 -11.34 -26.12
C ASN A 503 -14.85 -11.89 -27.48
N GLY A 504 -13.53 -11.99 -27.72
CA GLY A 504 -12.97 -12.47 -28.99
C GLY A 504 -13.21 -11.55 -30.19
N TRP A 505 -13.31 -10.23 -29.95
CA TRP A 505 -13.42 -9.26 -31.05
C TRP A 505 -12.13 -9.22 -31.87
N GLU A 506 -12.27 -8.89 -33.15
CA GLU A 506 -11.12 -8.69 -34.04
C GLU A 506 -10.36 -7.40 -33.69
N PRO A 507 -9.02 -7.40 -33.74
CA PRO A 507 -8.21 -6.21 -33.50
C PRO A 507 -8.69 -4.99 -34.31
N GLY A 508 -8.85 -3.85 -33.63
CA GLY A 508 -9.34 -2.60 -34.21
C GLY A 508 -10.87 -2.50 -34.29
N GLU A 509 -11.64 -3.51 -33.89
CA GLU A 509 -13.10 -3.45 -33.91
C GLU A 509 -13.63 -2.50 -32.82
N ALA A 510 -13.09 -2.57 -31.62
CA ALA A 510 -13.45 -1.68 -30.51
C ALA A 510 -13.07 -0.23 -30.80
N THR A 511 -11.89 0.00 -31.37
CA THR A 511 -11.45 1.34 -31.80
C THR A 511 -12.37 1.92 -32.86
N ARG A 512 -12.88 1.12 -33.79
CA ARG A 512 -13.88 1.57 -34.79
C ARG A 512 -15.21 1.94 -34.11
N ALA A 513 -15.69 1.12 -33.17
CA ALA A 513 -16.91 1.40 -32.43
C ALA A 513 -16.79 2.66 -31.54
N TRP A 514 -15.62 2.90 -30.99
CA TRP A 514 -15.32 4.09 -30.19
C TRP A 514 -15.35 5.37 -31.05
N ARG A 515 -14.76 5.34 -32.25
CA ARG A 515 -14.70 6.52 -33.15
C ARG A 515 -16.03 6.98 -33.67
N GLY A 516 -17.07 6.16 -33.63
CA GLY A 516 -18.40 6.51 -34.11
C GLY A 516 -19.32 5.30 -34.23
N GLY A 517 -20.60 5.57 -34.40
CA GLY A 517 -21.63 4.53 -34.48
C GLY A 517 -22.82 4.79 -33.55
N PRO A 518 -23.82 3.90 -33.56
CA PRO A 518 -24.94 4.00 -32.66
C PRO A 518 -24.50 3.66 -31.23
N ARG A 519 -25.28 4.13 -30.25
CA ARG A 519 -25.16 3.68 -28.87
C ARG A 519 -25.26 2.17 -28.81
N ARG A 520 -24.25 1.52 -28.20
CA ARG A 520 -24.16 0.06 -28.13
C ARG A 520 -23.50 -0.37 -26.82
N GLY A 521 -24.22 -1.15 -26.01
CA GLY A 521 -23.67 -1.83 -24.84
C GLY A 521 -23.28 -3.26 -25.19
N ILE A 522 -22.04 -3.65 -24.85
CA ILE A 522 -21.50 -4.99 -25.03
C ILE A 522 -21.27 -5.57 -23.65
N GLN A 523 -22.04 -6.58 -23.30
CA GLN A 523 -21.78 -7.34 -22.08
C GLN A 523 -20.50 -8.17 -22.27
N LEU A 524 -19.60 -8.12 -21.31
CA LEU A 524 -18.42 -8.98 -21.29
C LEU A 524 -18.85 -10.44 -21.06
N ALA A 525 -18.22 -11.36 -21.77
CA ALA A 525 -18.49 -12.79 -21.63
C ALA A 525 -18.21 -13.31 -20.22
N GLU A 526 -17.26 -12.69 -19.52
CA GLU A 526 -17.00 -12.86 -18.10
C GLU A 526 -16.72 -11.49 -17.45
N PRO A 527 -17.09 -11.28 -16.17
CA PRO A 527 -16.76 -10.06 -15.45
C PRO A 527 -15.23 -9.87 -15.36
N PHE A 528 -14.76 -8.65 -15.58
CA PHE A 528 -13.34 -8.32 -15.56
C PHE A 528 -13.01 -7.55 -14.27
N LEU A 529 -12.19 -8.14 -13.40
CA LEU A 529 -11.84 -7.56 -12.11
C LEU A 529 -11.22 -6.16 -12.26
N SER A 530 -11.48 -5.31 -11.27
CA SER A 530 -10.96 -3.96 -11.20
C SER A 530 -10.67 -3.59 -9.76
N HIS A 531 -9.41 -3.23 -9.47
CA HIS A 531 -8.95 -2.81 -8.15
C HIS A 531 -8.61 -1.32 -8.19
N PHE A 532 -9.38 -0.50 -7.47
CA PHE A 532 -9.06 0.90 -7.21
C PHE A 532 -8.34 0.96 -5.88
N THR A 533 -7.08 1.32 -5.91
CA THR A 533 -6.15 1.26 -4.80
C THR A 533 -5.60 2.63 -4.46
N TYR A 534 -4.99 2.75 -3.28
CA TYR A 534 -4.44 4.01 -2.81
C TYR A 534 -3.02 3.80 -2.28
N PHE A 535 -2.05 3.71 -3.20
CA PHE A 535 -0.64 3.56 -2.85
C PHE A 535 0.12 4.86 -3.11
N THR A 536 0.59 5.49 -2.04
CA THR A 536 1.44 6.69 -2.09
C THR A 536 2.93 6.35 -2.19
N ALA A 537 3.32 5.10 -1.95
CA ALA A 537 4.65 4.57 -2.22
C ALA A 537 4.56 3.26 -3.01
N TRP A 538 5.39 3.13 -4.03
CA TRP A 538 5.44 1.98 -4.92
C TRP A 538 6.87 1.63 -5.27
N VAL A 539 7.24 0.34 -5.25
CA VAL A 539 8.55 -0.12 -5.71
C VAL A 539 8.38 -0.89 -7.02
N GLU A 540 8.98 -0.36 -8.08
CA GLU A 540 8.94 -0.95 -9.41
C GLU A 540 9.73 -2.26 -9.47
N THR A 541 9.59 -3.02 -10.55
CA THR A 541 10.28 -4.32 -10.73
C THR A 541 11.80 -4.19 -10.79
N ASP A 542 12.31 -3.04 -11.17
CA ASP A 542 13.75 -2.73 -11.17
C ASP A 542 14.28 -2.20 -9.83
N GLY A 543 13.41 -2.14 -8.80
CA GLY A 543 13.75 -1.70 -7.44
C GLY A 543 13.61 -0.19 -7.19
N ALA A 544 13.28 0.61 -8.20
CA ALA A 544 13.11 2.05 -8.09
C ALA A 544 11.87 2.39 -7.23
N LEU A 545 12.06 3.22 -6.20
CA LEU A 545 10.99 3.72 -5.35
C LEU A 545 10.34 4.93 -6.00
N ARG A 546 9.02 4.89 -6.14
CA ARG A 546 8.18 6.03 -6.51
C ARG A 546 7.39 6.48 -5.30
N LEU A 547 7.42 7.77 -5.04
CA LEU A 547 6.61 8.43 -4.03
C LEU A 547 5.58 9.32 -4.72
N TYR A 548 4.33 9.17 -4.34
CA TYR A 548 3.21 9.96 -4.86
C TYR A 548 2.67 10.88 -3.77
N ALA A 549 2.10 12.00 -4.17
CA ALA A 549 1.36 12.87 -3.27
C ALA A 549 0.15 12.11 -2.69
N ASP A 550 -0.35 12.59 -1.57
CA ASP A 550 -1.56 12.08 -0.91
C ASP A 550 -2.76 13.01 -1.19
N PRO A 551 -3.46 12.87 -2.34
CA PRO A 551 -4.48 13.81 -2.76
C PRO A 551 -5.71 13.85 -1.84
N TYR A 552 -5.95 12.79 -1.04
CA TYR A 552 -7.11 12.68 -0.16
C TYR A 552 -6.75 12.73 1.33
N SER A 553 -5.48 13.00 1.68
CA SER A 553 -4.97 13.05 3.05
C SER A 553 -5.26 11.76 3.85
N TYR A 554 -5.15 10.60 3.18
CA TYR A 554 -5.37 9.30 3.83
C TYR A 554 -4.12 8.76 4.53
N ASP A 555 -2.92 9.23 4.17
CA ASP A 555 -1.67 8.81 4.82
C ASP A 555 -1.65 9.27 6.29
N ALA A 556 -2.00 10.53 6.55
CA ALA A 556 -2.05 11.08 7.89
C ALA A 556 -3.03 10.30 8.80
N ARG A 557 -4.24 10.02 8.30
CA ARG A 557 -5.25 9.24 9.05
C ARG A 557 -4.78 7.82 9.34
N LEU A 558 -4.11 7.17 8.38
CA LEU A 558 -3.61 5.83 8.58
C LEU A 558 -2.40 5.81 9.51
N ALA A 559 -1.50 6.81 9.42
CA ALA A 559 -0.38 6.96 10.34
C ALA A 559 -0.86 7.08 11.78
N GLU A 560 -1.87 7.94 12.04
CA GLU A 560 -2.49 8.10 13.35
C GLU A 560 -3.08 6.77 13.85
N ALA A 561 -3.85 6.07 13.01
CA ALA A 561 -4.45 4.78 13.37
C ALA A 561 -3.41 3.68 13.66
N LEU A 562 -2.22 3.78 13.08
CA LEU A 562 -1.11 2.85 13.29
C LEU A 562 -0.18 3.26 14.44
N GLY A 563 -0.43 4.40 15.09
CA GLY A 563 0.46 4.93 16.14
C GLY A 563 1.82 5.39 15.62
N LEU A 564 1.92 5.78 14.35
CA LEU A 564 3.14 6.35 13.77
C LEU A 564 3.18 7.84 14.06
N ASP A 565 4.28 8.32 14.67
CA ASP A 565 4.44 9.74 14.99
C ASP A 565 4.30 10.61 13.73
N MET A 566 3.42 11.61 13.82
CA MET A 566 3.21 12.61 12.78
C MET A 566 4.13 13.80 13.00
N THR A 567 4.70 14.37 11.92
CA THR A 567 5.35 15.67 12.01
C THR A 567 4.32 16.79 11.98
N ALA A 568 4.64 17.96 12.53
CA ALA A 568 3.70 19.08 12.68
C ALA A 568 3.15 19.64 11.34
N ASP A 569 3.74 19.24 10.19
CA ASP A 569 3.33 19.68 8.85
C ASP A 569 2.24 18.78 8.23
N ASP A 570 1.89 17.65 8.88
CA ASP A 570 0.94 16.65 8.37
C ASP A 570 -0.49 16.85 8.92
N GLU A 571 -0.80 17.99 9.54
CA GLU A 571 -2.12 18.25 10.07
C GLU A 571 -3.14 18.27 8.91
N PRO A 572 -4.14 17.38 8.88
CA PRO A 572 -5.11 17.32 7.80
C PRO A 572 -5.90 18.64 7.72
N PRO A 573 -6.27 19.12 6.52
CA PRO A 573 -7.13 20.27 6.42
C PRO A 573 -8.40 20.03 7.22
N ALA A 574 -8.71 20.94 8.14
CA ALA A 574 -9.84 20.83 9.06
C ALA A 574 -11.15 20.56 8.30
N GLY A 575 -11.73 19.40 8.54
CA GLY A 575 -13.15 19.15 8.41
C GLY A 575 -13.67 18.50 7.14
N ASP A 576 -13.91 17.22 7.23
CA ASP A 576 -15.11 16.61 6.66
C ASP A 576 -15.76 15.75 7.76
N GLU A 577 -16.69 16.37 8.53
CA GLU A 577 -17.60 15.59 9.36
C GLU A 577 -18.41 14.65 8.45
N PRO A 578 -18.62 13.39 8.82
CA PRO A 578 -19.43 12.46 8.04
C PRO A 578 -20.84 13.00 7.93
N ILE A 579 -21.26 13.31 6.72
CA ILE A 579 -22.66 13.61 6.42
C ILE A 579 -23.48 12.35 6.71
N ARG A 580 -24.30 12.40 7.76
CA ARG A 580 -25.28 11.37 8.15
C ARG A 580 -26.36 11.16 7.10
#